data_d2a040eaba708cab45f7656ad7f347fc
#
_entry.id   d2a040eaba708cab45f7656ad7f347fc
#
_cell.length_a   1.000
_cell.length_b   1.000
_cell.length_c   1.000
_cell.angle_alpha   90.00
_cell.angle_beta   90.00
_cell.angle_gamma   90.00
#
_symmetry.space_group_name_H-M   'P 1'
#
loop_
_entity.id
_entity.type
_entity.pdbx_description
1 polymer ?
#
loop_
_entity_poly.entity_id
_entity_poly.type
_entity_poly.pdbx_seq_one_letter_code
_entity_poly.pdbx_strand_id
1 'polypeptide(L)'
;MGLRAFLDKIEPDFEAGGKYEKWYALYEAAATIFYTPGTVTKSTTHVKDSIDLKRIMIMVWMATFPAMFYGMYNIGHQAHFAILEGASWADTATSFWQAGLFEMLGGQLNADSTWLGMMLYGACFFVPIYATVFIVGGFWEVLFASVRKHEI
;
A
#
# COMPACT_ATOMS: atom_id res chain seq x y z
N MET A 1 6.96 -9.54 22.55
CA MET A 1 7.65 -8.25 22.28
C MET A 1 6.70 -7.37 21.50
N GLY A 2 6.47 -6.13 21.94
CA GLY A 2 5.66 -5.20 21.17
C GLY A 2 6.44 -4.67 19.96
N LEU A 3 5.73 -4.22 18.90
CA LEU A 3 6.32 -3.67 17.68
C LEU A 3 7.34 -2.55 17.99
N ARG A 4 7.04 -1.70 18.97
CA ARG A 4 7.94 -0.63 19.42
C ARG A 4 9.29 -1.17 19.93
N ALA A 5 9.26 -2.18 20.82
CA ALA A 5 10.49 -2.77 21.34
C ALA A 5 11.34 -3.47 20.26
N PHE A 6 10.71 -3.92 19.17
CA PHE A 6 11.41 -4.44 18.01
C PHE A 6 12.08 -3.31 17.22
N LEU A 7 11.37 -2.21 16.97
CA LEU A 7 11.92 -1.04 16.27
C LEU A 7 13.09 -0.43 17.06
N ASP A 8 12.91 -0.19 18.37
CA ASP A 8 13.96 0.35 19.27
C ASP A 8 15.21 -0.55 19.28
N LYS A 9 15.04 -1.87 19.08
CA LYS A 9 16.16 -2.81 19.05
C LYS A 9 17.00 -2.72 17.77
N ILE A 10 16.37 -2.45 16.63
CA ILE A 10 17.06 -2.36 15.34
C ILE A 10 17.55 -0.95 15.00
N GLU A 11 17.05 0.07 15.72
CA GLU A 11 17.40 1.48 15.51
C GLU A 11 18.91 1.74 15.49
N PRO A 12 19.72 1.21 16.42
CA PRO A 12 21.17 1.44 16.44
C PRO A 12 21.91 0.95 15.18
N ASP A 13 21.37 -0.05 14.49
CA ASP A 13 21.98 -0.57 13.26
C ASP A 13 21.80 0.38 12.06
N PHE A 14 20.82 1.27 12.15
CA PHE A 14 20.50 2.26 11.09
C PHE A 14 21.00 3.66 11.41
N GLU A 15 21.35 3.96 12.67
CA GLU A 15 21.94 5.25 13.06
C GLU A 15 23.34 5.49 12.47
N ALA A 16 23.83 6.71 12.62
CA ALA A 16 25.16 7.11 12.16
C ALA A 16 26.27 6.21 12.74
N GLY A 17 27.00 5.52 11.87
CA GLY A 17 28.01 4.52 12.22
C GLY A 17 27.47 3.08 12.30
N GLY A 18 26.19 2.85 12.13
CA GLY A 18 25.58 1.54 12.05
C GLY A 18 25.80 0.85 10.70
N LYS A 19 25.58 -0.46 10.67
CA LYS A 19 25.77 -1.31 9.48
C LYS A 19 24.91 -0.88 8.28
N TYR A 20 23.72 -0.29 8.55
CA TYR A 20 22.71 0.08 7.57
C TYR A 20 22.43 1.59 7.53
N GLU A 21 23.40 2.43 7.88
CA GLU A 21 23.27 3.89 7.90
C GLU A 21 22.65 4.47 6.60
N LYS A 22 23.00 3.89 5.43
CA LYS A 22 22.46 4.32 4.13
C LYS A 22 20.95 4.13 3.99
N TRP A 23 20.37 3.25 4.79
CA TRP A 23 18.95 2.89 4.78
C TRP A 23 18.19 3.54 5.95
N TYR A 24 18.82 4.47 6.66
CA TYR A 24 18.20 5.19 7.76
C TYR A 24 16.87 5.84 7.35
N ALA A 25 16.81 6.49 6.19
CA ALA A 25 15.59 7.11 5.67
C ALA A 25 14.42 6.12 5.54
N LEU A 26 14.70 4.87 5.11
CA LEU A 26 13.69 3.83 5.01
C LEU A 26 13.23 3.34 6.38
N TYR A 27 14.18 3.17 7.32
CA TYR A 27 13.85 2.80 8.70
C TYR A 27 13.00 3.89 9.36
N GLU A 28 13.41 5.15 9.25
CA GLU A 28 12.71 6.31 9.83
C GLU A 28 11.29 6.44 9.26
N ALA A 29 11.12 6.29 7.95
CA ALA A 29 9.81 6.29 7.30
C ALA A 29 8.90 5.18 7.87
N ALA A 30 9.40 3.95 8.00
CA ALA A 30 8.63 2.84 8.56
C ALA A 30 8.29 3.04 10.04
N ALA A 31 9.23 3.54 10.83
CA ALA A 31 9.03 3.79 12.26
C ALA A 31 8.02 4.92 12.51
N THR A 32 8.08 6.00 11.74
CA THR A 32 7.20 7.18 11.90
C THR A 32 5.78 6.97 11.40
N ILE A 33 5.53 5.96 10.56
CA ILE A 33 4.15 5.52 10.24
C ILE A 33 3.41 5.09 11.51
N PHE A 34 4.09 4.37 12.41
CA PHE A 34 3.46 3.79 13.59
C PHE A 34 3.65 4.64 14.85
N TYR A 35 4.77 5.35 14.95
CA TYR A 35 5.16 6.09 16.16
C TYR A 35 5.65 7.49 15.81
N THR A 36 5.19 8.47 16.59
CA THR A 36 5.68 9.84 16.50
C THR A 36 7.12 9.89 17.02
N PRO A 37 8.05 10.55 16.30
CA PRO A 37 9.42 10.75 16.77
C PRO A 37 9.45 11.42 18.14
N GLY A 38 10.32 10.94 19.04
CA GLY A 38 10.50 11.51 20.38
C GLY A 38 11.31 12.80 20.45
N THR A 39 11.68 13.36 19.29
CA THR A 39 12.50 14.56 19.20
C THR A 39 11.78 15.77 19.79
N VAL A 40 12.42 16.44 20.75
CA VAL A 40 11.94 17.66 21.38
C VAL A 40 12.97 18.77 21.20
N THR A 41 12.49 20.01 21.13
CA THR A 41 13.38 21.18 21.11
C THR A 41 14.13 21.28 22.43
N LYS A 42 15.42 21.57 22.38
CA LYS A 42 16.28 21.76 23.56
C LYS A 42 16.18 23.16 24.17
N SER A 43 15.33 24.05 23.61
CA SER A 43 15.11 25.42 24.08
C SER A 43 14.00 25.48 25.12
N THR A 44 13.90 26.61 25.84
CA THR A 44 12.90 26.84 26.88
C THR A 44 11.46 26.89 26.38
N THR A 45 11.26 27.14 25.10
CA THR A 45 9.92 27.19 24.47
C THR A 45 9.71 25.94 23.64
N HIS A 46 8.74 25.11 24.03
CA HIS A 46 8.36 23.91 23.31
C HIS A 46 7.05 24.14 22.58
N VAL A 47 7.11 24.25 21.26
CA VAL A 47 5.93 24.24 20.39
C VAL A 47 5.97 22.95 19.59
N LYS A 48 4.97 22.12 19.76
CA LYS A 48 4.81 20.88 19.01
C LYS A 48 3.41 20.84 18.42
N ASP A 49 3.32 20.52 17.15
CA ASP A 49 2.04 20.27 16.50
C ASP A 49 1.33 19.08 17.14
N SER A 50 0.02 19.16 17.28
CA SER A 50 -0.78 18.09 17.84
C SER A 50 -0.86 16.87 16.92
N ILE A 51 -0.71 17.07 15.62
CA ILE A 51 -0.76 16.03 14.58
C ILE A 51 0.37 16.24 13.60
N ASP A 52 1.21 15.22 13.41
CA ASP A 52 2.28 15.22 12.44
C ASP A 52 1.72 15.09 11.01
N LEU A 53 2.41 15.70 10.03
CA LEU A 53 2.02 15.67 8.62
C LEU A 53 1.87 14.22 8.10
N LYS A 54 2.79 13.32 8.48
CA LYS A 54 2.74 11.90 8.10
C LYS A 54 1.45 11.22 8.57
N ARG A 55 0.94 11.56 9.77
CA ARG A 55 -0.34 11.05 10.27
C ARG A 55 -1.53 11.57 9.49
N ILE A 56 -1.51 12.83 9.09
CA ILE A 56 -2.57 13.40 8.24
C ILE A 56 -2.60 12.66 6.91
N MET A 57 -1.43 12.42 6.30
CA MET A 57 -1.32 11.69 5.03
C MET A 57 -1.86 10.26 5.14
N ILE A 58 -1.56 9.55 6.23
CA ILE A 58 -2.09 8.20 6.48
C ILE A 58 -3.61 8.22 6.65
N MET A 59 -4.17 9.20 7.37
CA MET A 59 -5.63 9.33 7.53
C MET A 59 -6.31 9.55 6.18
N VAL A 60 -5.75 10.41 5.33
CA VAL A 60 -6.26 10.63 3.96
C VAL A 60 -6.20 9.35 3.15
N TRP A 61 -5.07 8.62 3.21
CA TRP A 61 -4.92 7.35 2.52
C TRP A 61 -5.94 6.30 3.01
N MET A 62 -6.14 6.17 4.33
CA MET A 62 -7.16 5.27 4.90
C MET A 62 -8.59 5.67 4.48
N ALA A 63 -8.87 6.96 4.34
CA ALA A 63 -10.16 7.45 3.88
C ALA A 63 -10.48 7.05 2.43
N THR A 64 -9.49 6.67 1.62
CA THR A 64 -9.70 6.17 0.26
C THR A 64 -10.11 4.69 0.20
N PHE A 65 -9.93 3.91 1.29
CA PHE A 65 -10.21 2.48 1.31
C PHE A 65 -11.64 2.10 0.92
N PRO A 66 -12.69 2.77 1.41
CA PRO A 66 -14.05 2.45 0.98
C PRO A 66 -14.23 2.58 -0.54
N ALA A 67 -13.66 3.62 -1.14
CA ALA A 67 -13.71 3.82 -2.60
C ALA A 67 -12.90 2.74 -3.35
N MET A 68 -11.75 2.32 -2.80
CA MET A 68 -10.93 1.26 -3.36
C MET A 68 -11.68 -0.09 -3.37
N PHE A 69 -12.27 -0.48 -2.25
CA PHE A 69 -13.05 -1.72 -2.15
C PHE A 69 -14.27 -1.71 -3.06
N TYR A 70 -14.98 -0.58 -3.12
CA TYR A 70 -16.09 -0.44 -4.04
C TYR A 70 -15.63 -0.50 -5.50
N GLY A 71 -14.50 0.12 -5.84
CA GLY A 71 -13.92 0.06 -7.18
C GLY A 71 -13.58 -1.36 -7.62
N MET A 72 -12.94 -2.16 -6.73
CA MET A 72 -12.66 -3.58 -6.99
C MET A 72 -13.96 -4.37 -7.22
N TYR A 73 -14.96 -4.20 -6.36
CA TYR A 73 -16.25 -4.83 -6.53
C TYR A 73 -16.92 -4.43 -7.85
N ASN A 74 -16.90 -3.16 -8.19
CA ASN A 74 -17.53 -2.64 -9.40
C ASN A 74 -16.93 -3.22 -10.69
N ILE A 75 -15.61 -3.40 -10.75
CA ILE A 75 -14.93 -4.05 -11.89
C ILE A 75 -15.47 -5.49 -12.06
N GLY A 76 -15.50 -6.25 -10.99
CA GLY A 76 -16.01 -7.61 -11.03
C GLY A 76 -17.50 -7.69 -11.31
N HIS A 77 -18.28 -6.75 -10.79
CA HIS A 77 -19.72 -6.66 -11.06
C HIS A 77 -20.01 -6.37 -12.53
N GLN A 78 -19.28 -5.47 -13.16
CA GLN A 78 -19.45 -5.20 -14.59
C GLN A 78 -19.07 -6.39 -15.47
N ALA A 79 -17.98 -7.10 -15.13
CA ALA A 79 -17.62 -8.34 -15.82
C ALA A 79 -18.67 -9.44 -15.63
N HIS A 80 -19.20 -9.60 -14.43
CA HIS A 80 -20.28 -10.54 -14.15
C HIS A 80 -21.56 -10.17 -14.92
N PHE A 81 -21.91 -8.88 -14.99
CA PHE A 81 -23.05 -8.42 -15.76
C PHE A 81 -22.92 -8.72 -17.25
N ALA A 82 -21.72 -8.52 -17.83
CA ALA A 82 -21.44 -8.86 -19.22
C ALA A 82 -21.62 -10.38 -19.48
N ILE A 83 -21.24 -11.24 -18.53
CA ILE A 83 -21.46 -12.69 -18.64
C ILE A 83 -22.96 -13.03 -18.60
N LEU A 84 -23.75 -12.34 -17.80
CA LEU A 84 -25.21 -12.51 -17.76
C LEU A 84 -25.87 -12.08 -19.08
N GLU A 85 -25.28 -11.12 -19.79
CA GLU A 85 -25.72 -10.69 -21.12
C GLU A 85 -25.24 -11.60 -22.26
N GLY A 86 -24.50 -12.66 -21.95
CA GLY A 86 -24.07 -13.68 -22.91
C GLY A 86 -22.59 -13.61 -23.33
N ALA A 87 -21.77 -12.79 -22.65
CA ALA A 87 -20.32 -12.82 -22.88
C ALA A 87 -19.72 -14.16 -22.37
N SER A 88 -18.76 -14.71 -23.11
CA SER A 88 -18.05 -15.91 -22.71
C SER A 88 -16.93 -15.57 -21.72
N TRP A 89 -16.83 -16.37 -20.65
CA TRP A 89 -15.68 -16.28 -19.73
C TRP A 89 -14.35 -16.50 -20.48
N ALA A 90 -14.31 -17.44 -21.43
CA ALA A 90 -13.11 -17.72 -22.22
C ALA A 90 -12.62 -16.49 -23.00
N ASP A 91 -13.52 -15.70 -23.57
CA ASP A 91 -13.17 -14.47 -24.26
C ASP A 91 -12.65 -13.40 -23.28
N THR A 92 -13.24 -13.31 -22.10
CA THR A 92 -12.79 -12.41 -21.04
C THR A 92 -11.42 -12.81 -20.52
N ALA A 93 -11.18 -14.08 -20.27
CA ALA A 93 -9.91 -14.61 -19.74
C ALA A 93 -8.75 -14.45 -20.73
N THR A 94 -9.01 -14.49 -22.03
CA THR A 94 -7.99 -14.30 -23.07
C THR A 94 -7.72 -12.84 -23.39
N SER A 95 -8.67 -11.94 -23.13
CA SER A 95 -8.55 -10.53 -23.45
C SER A 95 -7.66 -9.75 -22.49
N PHE A 96 -7.59 -10.18 -21.24
CA PHE A 96 -6.85 -9.48 -20.17
C PHE A 96 -6.00 -10.45 -19.36
N TRP A 97 -4.70 -10.19 -19.23
CA TRP A 97 -3.80 -11.02 -18.42
C TRP A 97 -4.24 -11.11 -16.94
N GLN A 98 -4.91 -10.07 -16.42
CA GLN A 98 -5.46 -10.04 -15.06
C GLN A 98 -6.58 -11.08 -14.89
N ALA A 99 -7.42 -11.28 -15.90
CA ALA A 99 -8.43 -12.33 -15.89
C ALA A 99 -7.77 -13.71 -15.89
N GLY A 100 -6.69 -13.90 -16.66
CA GLY A 100 -5.87 -15.12 -16.62
C GLY A 100 -5.22 -15.34 -15.24
N LEU A 101 -4.78 -14.28 -14.57
CA LEU A 101 -4.30 -14.35 -13.18
C LEU A 101 -5.40 -14.86 -12.22
N PHE A 102 -6.61 -14.35 -12.37
CA PHE A 102 -7.76 -14.80 -11.57
C PHE A 102 -8.08 -16.27 -11.81
N GLU A 103 -8.03 -16.74 -13.06
CA GLU A 103 -8.20 -18.14 -13.41
C GLU A 103 -7.10 -19.03 -12.83
N MET A 104 -5.85 -18.58 -12.87
CA MET A 104 -4.71 -19.28 -12.25
C MET A 104 -4.88 -19.43 -10.73
N LEU A 105 -5.54 -18.49 -10.08
CA LEU A 105 -5.91 -18.56 -8.66
C LEU A 105 -7.13 -19.46 -8.40
N GLY A 106 -7.67 -20.12 -9.42
CA GLY A 106 -8.82 -21.01 -9.34
C GLY A 106 -10.17 -20.29 -9.37
N GLY A 107 -10.18 -19.01 -9.75
CA GLY A 107 -11.40 -18.20 -9.87
C GLY A 107 -11.97 -18.22 -11.29
N GLN A 108 -13.29 -18.27 -11.39
CA GLN A 108 -14.03 -18.05 -12.63
C GLN A 108 -15.29 -17.26 -12.30
N LEU A 109 -15.67 -16.34 -13.16
CA LEU A 109 -16.95 -15.65 -13.04
C LEU A 109 -18.00 -16.41 -13.85
N ASN A 110 -19.09 -16.76 -13.17
CA ASN A 110 -20.26 -17.44 -13.72
C ASN A 110 -21.52 -16.69 -13.31
N ALA A 111 -22.67 -17.08 -13.85
CA ALA A 111 -23.96 -16.47 -13.50
C ALA A 111 -24.26 -16.50 -12.00
N ASP A 112 -23.76 -17.51 -11.26
CA ASP A 112 -23.94 -17.69 -9.82
C ASP A 112 -22.79 -17.09 -8.98
N SER A 113 -21.94 -16.25 -9.57
CA SER A 113 -20.77 -15.67 -8.87
C SER A 113 -21.19 -14.81 -7.69
N THR A 114 -20.56 -15.05 -6.55
CA THR A 114 -20.80 -14.29 -5.33
C THR A 114 -20.13 -12.90 -5.37
N TRP A 115 -20.60 -12.00 -4.51
CA TRP A 115 -19.98 -10.67 -4.35
C TRP A 115 -18.48 -10.75 -4.03
N LEU A 116 -18.05 -11.78 -3.30
CA LEU A 116 -16.64 -12.01 -2.98
C LEU A 116 -15.83 -12.40 -4.23
N GLY A 117 -16.38 -13.24 -5.11
CA GLY A 117 -15.76 -13.60 -6.38
C GLY A 117 -15.58 -12.39 -7.28
N MET A 118 -16.59 -11.53 -7.36
CA MET A 118 -16.51 -10.26 -8.11
C MET A 118 -15.44 -9.33 -7.53
N MET A 119 -15.37 -9.22 -6.21
CA MET A 119 -14.36 -8.40 -5.53
C MET A 119 -12.94 -8.93 -5.76
N LEU A 120 -12.73 -10.25 -5.69
CA LEU A 120 -11.43 -10.88 -5.96
C LEU A 120 -11.00 -10.72 -7.42
N TYR A 121 -11.94 -10.82 -8.36
CA TYR A 121 -11.65 -10.53 -9.76
C TYR A 121 -11.18 -9.08 -9.93
N GLY A 122 -11.90 -8.11 -9.39
CA GLY A 122 -11.47 -6.71 -9.41
C GLY A 122 -10.15 -6.44 -8.69
N ALA A 123 -9.86 -7.19 -7.62
CA ALA A 123 -8.57 -7.13 -6.94
C ALA A 123 -7.41 -7.55 -7.85
N CYS A 124 -7.60 -8.54 -8.73
CA CYS A 124 -6.59 -8.94 -9.72
C CYS A 124 -6.23 -7.82 -10.71
N PHE A 125 -7.12 -6.87 -10.94
CA PHE A 125 -6.83 -5.66 -11.73
C PHE A 125 -6.19 -4.57 -10.88
N PHE A 126 -6.72 -4.34 -9.70
CA PHE A 126 -6.29 -3.24 -8.83
C PHE A 126 -4.92 -3.48 -8.19
N VAL A 127 -4.71 -4.66 -7.59
CA VAL A 127 -3.53 -4.96 -6.77
C VAL A 127 -2.22 -4.85 -7.55
N PRO A 128 -2.07 -5.38 -8.78
CA PRO A 128 -0.82 -5.22 -9.54
C PRO A 128 -0.48 -3.77 -9.86
N ILE A 129 -1.47 -2.97 -10.24
CA ILE A 129 -1.28 -1.54 -10.53
C ILE A 129 -0.86 -0.81 -9.26
N TYR A 130 -1.57 -1.05 -8.17
CA TYR A 130 -1.30 -0.43 -6.89
C TYR A 130 0.09 -0.81 -6.35
N ALA A 131 0.45 -2.09 -6.42
CA ALA A 131 1.77 -2.57 -6.04
C ALA A 131 2.89 -1.94 -6.88
N THR A 132 2.69 -1.82 -8.19
CA THR A 132 3.66 -1.17 -9.07
C THR A 132 3.87 0.30 -8.69
N VAL A 133 2.79 1.05 -8.44
CA VAL A 133 2.86 2.45 -8.01
C VAL A 133 3.61 2.58 -6.69
N PHE A 134 3.32 1.71 -5.71
CA PHE A 134 4.00 1.71 -4.41
C PHE A 134 5.49 1.37 -4.52
N ILE A 135 5.83 0.34 -5.29
CA ILE A 135 7.23 -0.10 -5.44
C ILE A 135 8.04 0.98 -6.18
N VAL A 136 7.53 1.46 -7.31
CA VAL A 136 8.24 2.46 -8.13
C VAL A 136 8.27 3.81 -7.41
N GLY A 137 7.16 4.27 -6.84
CA GLY A 137 7.09 5.50 -6.07
C GLY A 137 8.00 5.47 -4.85
N GLY A 138 7.88 4.42 -4.03
CA GLY A 138 8.74 4.22 -2.87
C GLY A 138 10.23 4.10 -3.21
N PHE A 139 10.57 3.45 -4.32
CA PHE A 139 11.95 3.40 -4.79
C PHE A 139 12.51 4.80 -5.10
N TRP A 140 11.76 5.62 -5.83
CA TRP A 140 12.17 6.99 -6.14
C TRP A 140 12.26 7.85 -4.89
N GLU A 141 11.31 7.71 -3.97
CA GLU A 141 11.29 8.47 -2.71
C GLU A 141 12.52 8.15 -1.86
N VAL A 142 12.82 6.87 -1.65
CA VAL A 142 14.02 6.41 -0.93
C VAL A 142 15.30 6.87 -1.62
N LEU A 143 15.36 6.79 -2.96
CA LEU A 143 16.51 7.25 -3.74
C LEU A 143 16.77 8.74 -3.51
N PHE A 144 15.75 9.58 -3.64
CA PHE A 144 15.90 11.03 -3.43
C PHE A 144 16.24 11.39 -1.98
N ALA A 145 15.62 10.73 -1.01
CA ALA A 145 15.94 10.92 0.41
C ALA A 145 17.40 10.56 0.70
N SER A 146 17.89 9.41 0.19
CA SER A 146 19.28 8.97 0.37
C SER A 146 20.31 9.93 -0.28
N VAL A 147 20.00 10.43 -1.48
CA VAL A 147 20.91 11.37 -2.20
C VAL A 147 20.93 12.73 -1.53
N ARG A 148 19.78 13.23 -1.10
CA ARG A 148 19.67 14.56 -0.47
C ARG A 148 19.94 14.56 1.03
N LYS A 149 20.09 13.40 1.65
CA LYS A 149 20.21 13.22 3.12
C LYS A 149 19.06 13.93 3.86
N HIS A 150 17.86 13.78 3.34
CA HIS A 150 16.65 14.36 3.88
C HIS A 150 15.73 13.23 4.37
N GLU A 151 14.94 13.52 5.40
CA GLU A 151 13.90 12.60 5.89
C GLU A 151 12.80 12.41 4.82
N ILE A 152 12.21 11.22 4.79
CA ILE A 152 11.08 10.89 3.91
C ILE A 152 9.77 11.42 4.51
#